data_7b6dcc8ed18516148290ff0c8b89c61e
#
_entry.id   7b6dcc8ed18516148290ff0c8b89c61e
#
_cell.length_a   1.000
_cell.length_b   1.000
_cell.length_c   1.000
_cell.angle_alpha   90.00
_cell.angle_beta   90.00
_cell.angle_gamma   90.00
#
_symmetry.space_group_name_H-M   'P 1'
#
loop_
_entity.id
_entity.type
_entity.pdbx_description
1 polymer ?
#
loop_
_entity_poly.entity_id
_entity_poly.type
_entity_poly.pdbx_seq_one_letter_code
_entity_poly.pdbx_strand_id
1 'polypeptide(L)'
;MTFEELINDISKYESVDLEFKSSKGGLSQSMWQTYSSFANTQGGVIYLGVKEKNHRFSVDGLTREQIEEYKKQLWDGLNNRQKVSHNLLDSEDDIEALETSEGWVLRINVPRADLTVRPIYINGNRDAVYKRQNEGDYLCLDKDIRRMYAESNILEISQDSRILKGFSVENDIDAQSFREYRQIFTDRTASHPWASLPDLEFLKRLGGYRVDKRTGEEGLTIAGMLMFGKYDSIIDEACVPSFFPDYREYLDSDPNARWSNRIYPDGTWEANLFQFFRRVYNRLQHSLPSPFALKAGMRVEDSSTHVALREGFANSLIHCDYTVNASLVTEKHRTKFVFSNPGSLLISLDQYFRGGESVCRNRSLQKMFMMIGYAEKAGSGADKIWSGWKEGNFRIPSIEERDGRVVLEMPLVDILSEDVKSLLLKHFGEDVLKIEHNKLLALATCASDGFVTNNRLQFVLTSHPKDITDMLRDLCQEGYLSQTGFGKGTKYLLTQGLGANKNYSVQGASLFDYVGSSTDNLGSFSPYLGSFSDNLGGSPDNQGGSDSPGKEEITRRRREKPEQLRQRILKSCPDFIPMSEIAQKVKKNLTYLQGIISAMVADGLLERKYPEIPTHPNQQYRAYPEDEQ
;
A
#
# COMPACT_ATOMS: atom_id res chain seq x y z
N MET A 1 -2.87 11.77 32.42
CA MET A 1 -3.68 12.01 31.20
C MET A 1 -5.12 12.05 31.61
N THR A 2 -5.84 13.12 31.30
CA THR A 2 -7.29 13.12 31.52
C THR A 2 -7.96 12.29 30.44
N PHE A 3 -9.13 11.70 30.73
CA PHE A 3 -9.89 10.99 29.70
C PHE A 3 -10.31 11.91 28.55
N GLU A 4 -10.54 13.20 28.82
CA GLU A 4 -10.77 14.20 27.79
C GLU A 4 -9.56 14.42 26.89
N GLU A 5 -8.33 14.33 27.41
CA GLU A 5 -7.10 14.32 26.61
C GLU A 5 -7.01 13.06 25.76
N LEU A 6 -7.34 11.90 26.32
CA LEU A 6 -7.40 10.63 25.59
C LEU A 6 -8.49 10.66 24.52
N ILE A 7 -9.71 11.11 24.84
CA ILE A 7 -10.83 11.16 23.91
C ILE A 7 -10.70 12.29 22.88
N ASN A 8 -10.15 13.45 23.20
CA ASN A 8 -9.88 14.46 22.19
C ASN A 8 -8.87 14.00 21.15
N ASP A 9 -7.98 13.09 21.52
CA ASP A 9 -7.09 12.43 20.56
C ASP A 9 -7.78 11.29 19.79
N ILE A 10 -8.68 10.59 20.43
CA ILE A 10 -9.41 9.44 19.91
C ILE A 10 -10.63 9.87 19.10
N SER A 11 -11.39 10.90 19.51
CA SER A 11 -12.64 11.31 18.88
C SER A 11 -12.49 11.90 17.49
N LYS A 12 -11.27 12.10 17.02
CA LYS A 12 -11.01 12.61 15.69
C LYS A 12 -10.87 11.54 14.63
N TYR A 13 -10.50 10.30 14.99
CA TYR A 13 -10.31 9.22 14.02
C TYR A 13 -10.37 7.84 14.69
N GLU A 14 -11.39 7.03 14.39
CA GLU A 14 -11.19 5.60 14.33
C GLU A 14 -10.20 5.35 13.22
N SER A 15 -8.96 5.09 13.58
CA SER A 15 -7.94 4.72 12.61
C SER A 15 -7.96 3.20 12.42
N VAL A 16 -7.45 2.73 11.29
CA VAL A 16 -7.33 1.29 10.93
C VAL A 16 -6.64 0.48 12.05
N ASP A 17 -5.89 1.14 12.93
CA ASP A 17 -5.06 0.60 14.00
C ASP A 17 -5.61 0.85 15.42
N LEU A 18 -6.88 1.27 15.55
CA LEU A 18 -7.48 1.59 16.85
C LEU A 18 -8.85 0.94 17.01
N GLU A 19 -9.13 0.38 18.19
CA GLU A 19 -10.42 -0.27 18.49
C GLU A 19 -10.87 -0.01 19.91
N PHE A 20 -12.17 0.29 20.08
CA PHE A 20 -12.81 0.48 21.37
C PHE A 20 -13.79 -0.64 21.69
N LYS A 21 -13.70 -1.16 22.92
CA LYS A 21 -14.57 -2.23 23.39
C LYS A 21 -15.18 -1.86 24.75
N SER A 22 -16.50 -1.90 24.83
CA SER A 22 -17.18 -1.93 26.13
C SER A 22 -16.84 -3.24 26.85
N SER A 23 -16.56 -3.17 28.14
CA SER A 23 -16.14 -4.33 28.94
C SER A 23 -16.92 -4.46 30.24
N LYS A 24 -18.09 -3.83 30.40
CA LYS A 24 -18.95 -3.98 31.60
C LYS A 24 -19.33 -5.44 31.92
N GLY A 25 -19.37 -6.30 30.94
CA GLY A 25 -19.73 -7.72 31.07
C GLY A 25 -18.55 -8.69 30.98
N GLY A 26 -17.31 -8.21 31.11
CA GLY A 26 -16.09 -9.02 30.95
C GLY A 26 -15.44 -8.91 29.57
N LEU A 27 -14.37 -9.68 29.33
CA LEU A 27 -13.70 -9.72 28.04
C LEU A 27 -14.60 -10.31 26.95
N SER A 28 -14.98 -9.52 25.98
CA SER A 28 -15.84 -9.96 24.88
C SER A 28 -15.14 -10.93 23.92
N GLN A 29 -15.89 -11.83 23.29
CA GLN A 29 -15.34 -12.71 22.25
C GLN A 29 -14.77 -11.91 21.07
N SER A 30 -15.35 -10.74 20.75
CA SER A 30 -14.89 -9.85 19.68
C SER A 30 -13.51 -9.26 19.93
N MET A 31 -13.05 -9.14 21.18
CA MET A 31 -11.70 -8.71 21.50
C MET A 31 -10.64 -9.63 20.91
N TRP A 32 -10.88 -10.96 20.94
CA TRP A 32 -9.97 -11.95 20.36
C TRP A 32 -9.94 -11.91 18.83
N GLN A 33 -11.06 -11.53 18.21
CA GLN A 33 -11.11 -11.30 16.76
C GLN A 33 -10.26 -10.08 16.40
N THR A 34 -10.37 -9.01 17.15
CA THR A 34 -9.55 -7.80 16.98
C THR A 34 -8.06 -8.08 17.23
N TYR A 35 -7.74 -8.88 18.26
CA TYR A 35 -6.36 -9.32 18.50
C TYR A 35 -5.78 -10.04 17.29
N SER A 36 -6.51 -11.05 16.76
CA SER A 36 -6.11 -11.77 15.54
C SER A 36 -5.97 -10.83 14.35
N SER A 37 -6.92 -9.93 14.20
CA SER A 37 -6.97 -8.98 13.10
C SER A 37 -5.78 -8.03 13.09
N PHE A 38 -5.45 -7.41 14.22
CA PHE A 38 -4.30 -6.54 14.37
C PHE A 38 -2.98 -7.30 14.17
N ALA A 39 -2.85 -8.46 14.80
CA ALA A 39 -1.68 -9.32 14.68
C ALA A 39 -1.37 -9.74 13.23
N ASN A 40 -2.40 -10.03 12.45
CA ASN A 40 -2.25 -10.45 11.05
C ASN A 40 -2.14 -9.28 10.05
N THR A 41 -2.34 -8.03 10.49
CA THR A 41 -2.28 -6.85 9.62
C THR A 41 -1.07 -5.98 9.94
N GLN A 42 -1.23 -4.85 10.59
CA GLN A 42 -0.14 -3.91 10.90
C GLN A 42 0.06 -3.69 12.40
N GLY A 43 -0.62 -4.46 13.24
CA GLY A 43 -0.73 -4.19 14.66
C GLY A 43 -1.83 -3.17 14.95
N GLY A 44 -1.98 -2.78 16.21
CA GLY A 44 -2.95 -1.77 16.64
C GLY A 44 -3.11 -1.71 18.15
N VAL A 45 -3.97 -0.81 18.61
CA VAL A 45 -4.26 -0.60 20.02
C VAL A 45 -5.73 -0.88 20.32
N ILE A 46 -5.99 -1.69 21.33
CA ILE A 46 -7.34 -1.99 21.82
C ILE A 46 -7.54 -1.27 23.16
N TYR A 47 -8.62 -0.49 23.28
CA TYR A 47 -9.05 0.11 24.54
C TYR A 47 -10.27 -0.63 25.08
N LEU A 48 -10.14 -1.23 26.26
CA LEU A 48 -11.25 -1.88 26.97
C LEU A 48 -11.80 -0.94 28.04
N GLY A 49 -13.12 -0.88 28.16
CA GLY A 49 -13.81 0.03 29.08
C GLY A 49 -14.23 1.34 28.43
N VAL A 50 -14.22 1.39 27.10
CA VAL A 50 -14.75 2.50 26.32
C VAL A 50 -15.90 1.98 25.44
N LYS A 51 -17.02 2.66 25.45
CA LYS A 51 -18.17 2.37 24.58
C LYS A 51 -18.41 3.49 23.60
N GLU A 52 -18.78 3.11 22.40
CA GLU A 52 -19.28 4.02 21.38
C GLU A 52 -20.81 4.06 21.38
N LYS A 53 -21.37 5.24 21.34
CA LYS A 53 -22.80 5.47 21.11
C LYS A 53 -22.99 6.72 20.24
N ASN A 54 -23.58 6.55 19.05
CA ASN A 54 -23.83 7.66 18.11
C ASN A 54 -22.55 8.45 17.75
N HIS A 55 -21.46 7.76 17.42
CA HIS A 55 -20.12 8.33 17.15
C HIS A 55 -19.57 9.19 18.31
N ARG A 56 -20.01 8.93 19.54
CA ARG A 56 -19.45 9.50 20.75
C ARG A 56 -18.91 8.40 21.64
N PHE A 57 -17.69 8.59 22.10
CA PHE A 57 -17.04 7.68 23.02
C PHE A 57 -17.27 8.11 24.45
N SER A 58 -17.44 7.15 25.34
CA SER A 58 -17.56 7.39 26.78
C SER A 58 -16.97 6.22 27.56
N VAL A 59 -16.40 6.49 28.72
CA VAL A 59 -15.86 5.45 29.60
C VAL A 59 -16.99 4.64 30.20
N ASP A 60 -16.79 3.34 30.33
CA ASP A 60 -17.75 2.42 30.98
C ASP A 60 -17.76 2.52 32.50
N GLY A 61 -16.77 3.21 33.10
CA GLY A 61 -16.64 3.35 34.54
C GLY A 61 -16.16 2.06 35.21
N LEU A 62 -15.17 1.38 34.63
CA LEU A 62 -14.56 0.19 35.25
C LEU A 62 -13.83 0.57 36.53
N THR A 63 -13.86 -0.34 37.53
CA THR A 63 -13.08 -0.19 38.76
C THR A 63 -11.66 -0.73 38.58
N ARG A 64 -10.77 -0.38 39.50
CA ARG A 64 -9.40 -0.89 39.50
C ARG A 64 -9.36 -2.41 39.66
N GLU A 65 -10.22 -2.97 40.48
CA GLU A 65 -10.33 -4.41 40.71
C GLU A 65 -10.76 -5.13 39.42
N GLN A 66 -11.70 -4.56 38.66
CA GLN A 66 -12.11 -5.12 37.37
C GLN A 66 -10.98 -5.07 36.36
N ILE A 67 -10.18 -4.01 36.33
CA ILE A 67 -9.01 -3.91 35.43
C ILE A 67 -7.99 -5.00 35.77
N GLU A 68 -7.68 -5.22 37.04
CA GLU A 68 -6.74 -6.28 37.45
C GLU A 68 -7.27 -7.68 37.09
N GLU A 69 -8.57 -7.89 37.26
CA GLU A 69 -9.21 -9.15 36.83
C GLU A 69 -9.13 -9.34 35.31
N TYR A 70 -9.37 -8.28 34.52
CA TYR A 70 -9.29 -8.34 33.05
C TYR A 70 -7.85 -8.53 32.56
N LYS A 71 -6.86 -7.90 33.20
CA LYS A 71 -5.44 -8.19 32.94
C LYS A 71 -5.14 -9.67 33.13
N LYS A 72 -5.56 -10.26 34.24
CA LYS A 72 -5.37 -11.67 34.51
C LYS A 72 -6.06 -12.55 33.47
N GLN A 73 -7.35 -12.30 33.17
CA GLN A 73 -8.09 -13.06 32.16
C GLN A 73 -7.45 -12.93 30.76
N LEU A 74 -6.89 -11.77 30.44
CA LEU A 74 -6.19 -11.52 29.18
C LEU A 74 -4.92 -12.35 29.10
N TRP A 75 -4.06 -12.32 30.14
CA TRP A 75 -2.84 -13.13 30.19
C TRP A 75 -3.13 -14.63 30.16
N ASP A 76 -4.14 -15.09 30.90
CA ASP A 76 -4.59 -16.49 30.87
C ASP A 76 -5.08 -16.88 29.46
N GLY A 77 -5.80 -16.00 28.79
CA GLY A 77 -6.27 -16.21 27.42
C GLY A 77 -5.16 -16.21 26.39
N LEU A 78 -4.22 -15.27 26.46
CA LEU A 78 -3.07 -15.17 25.55
C LEU A 78 -2.13 -16.38 25.66
N ASN A 79 -1.96 -16.93 26.85
CA ASN A 79 -1.15 -18.12 27.09
C ASN A 79 -1.91 -19.43 26.83
N ASN A 80 -3.19 -19.39 26.55
CA ASN A 80 -4.00 -20.55 26.19
C ASN A 80 -4.07 -20.74 24.67
N ARG A 81 -3.34 -21.73 24.14
CA ARG A 81 -3.30 -22.06 22.72
C ARG A 81 -4.64 -22.47 22.11
N GLN A 82 -5.62 -22.87 22.94
CA GLN A 82 -7.00 -23.10 22.50
C GLN A 82 -7.76 -21.79 22.32
N LYS A 83 -7.28 -20.68 22.89
CA LYS A 83 -7.87 -19.36 22.76
C LYS A 83 -7.23 -18.56 21.65
N VAL A 84 -5.88 -18.50 21.64
CA VAL A 84 -5.06 -17.78 20.64
C VAL A 84 -3.87 -18.66 20.28
N SER A 85 -3.52 -18.73 19.00
CA SER A 85 -2.42 -19.57 18.51
C SER A 85 -1.06 -19.18 19.09
N HIS A 86 -0.80 -17.88 19.26
CA HIS A 86 0.43 -17.32 19.83
C HIS A 86 0.16 -16.08 20.66
N ASN A 87 0.84 -15.97 21.78
CA ASN A 87 0.94 -14.74 22.55
C ASN A 87 2.02 -13.85 21.92
N LEU A 88 1.68 -12.61 21.59
CA LEU A 88 2.57 -11.62 20.99
C LEU A 88 2.95 -10.51 21.96
N LEU A 89 2.38 -10.50 23.17
CA LEU A 89 2.65 -9.49 24.18
C LEU A 89 3.78 -10.02 25.08
N ASP A 90 4.92 -9.32 25.05
CA ASP A 90 6.14 -9.78 25.74
C ASP A 90 6.36 -9.08 27.07
N SER A 91 5.69 -7.93 27.30
CA SER A 91 5.90 -7.11 28.49
C SER A 91 4.60 -6.64 29.13
N GLU A 92 4.67 -6.28 30.41
CA GLU A 92 3.57 -5.62 31.10
C GLU A 92 3.26 -4.22 30.53
N ASP A 93 4.20 -3.61 29.83
CA ASP A 93 4.03 -2.31 29.17
C ASP A 93 3.10 -2.39 27.95
N ASP A 94 2.88 -3.60 27.39
CA ASP A 94 1.90 -3.81 26.32
C ASP A 94 0.46 -3.75 26.82
N ILE A 95 0.23 -3.83 28.16
CA ILE A 95 -1.08 -3.81 28.79
C ILE A 95 -1.08 -2.76 29.92
N GLU A 96 -1.49 -1.55 29.58
CA GLU A 96 -1.47 -0.39 30.46
C GLU A 96 -2.86 -0.08 31.04
N ALA A 97 -2.96 0.10 32.36
CA ALA A 97 -4.16 0.57 33.02
C ALA A 97 -4.13 2.10 33.12
N LEU A 98 -5.11 2.77 32.55
CA LEU A 98 -5.23 4.22 32.54
C LEU A 98 -6.35 4.65 33.46
N GLU A 99 -6.05 5.51 34.45
CA GLU A 99 -7.03 6.12 35.32
C GLU A 99 -7.60 7.38 34.65
N THR A 100 -8.93 7.49 34.65
CA THR A 100 -9.64 8.64 34.12
C THR A 100 -10.61 9.20 35.20
N SER A 101 -11.16 10.38 34.97
CA SER A 101 -12.16 10.97 35.85
C SER A 101 -13.48 10.18 35.97
N GLU A 102 -13.76 9.29 34.98
CA GLU A 102 -14.98 8.49 34.87
C GLU A 102 -14.79 7.00 35.20
N GLY A 103 -13.55 6.59 35.53
CA GLY A 103 -13.20 5.20 35.81
C GLY A 103 -11.91 4.77 35.12
N TRP A 104 -11.65 3.48 35.10
CA TRP A 104 -10.44 2.91 34.53
C TRP A 104 -10.66 2.39 33.12
N VAL A 105 -9.61 2.47 32.30
CA VAL A 105 -9.55 1.95 30.92
C VAL A 105 -8.30 1.08 30.78
N LEU A 106 -8.39 -0.04 30.10
CA LEU A 106 -7.25 -0.90 29.80
C LEU A 106 -6.82 -0.70 28.35
N ARG A 107 -5.59 -0.26 28.14
CA ARG A 107 -4.95 -0.11 26.84
C ARG A 107 -4.12 -1.35 26.55
N ILE A 108 -4.32 -1.98 25.39
CA ILE A 108 -3.61 -3.17 24.94
C ILE A 108 -2.95 -2.85 23.61
N ASN A 109 -1.62 -2.92 23.56
CA ASN A 109 -0.85 -2.70 22.35
C ASN A 109 -0.57 -4.05 21.69
N VAL A 110 -1.22 -4.34 20.56
CA VAL A 110 -1.06 -5.58 19.82
C VAL A 110 -0.07 -5.36 18.68
N PRO A 111 1.13 -5.92 18.72
CA PRO A 111 2.08 -5.79 17.61
C PRO A 111 1.64 -6.62 16.41
N ARG A 112 2.12 -6.26 15.22
CA ARG A 112 2.04 -7.16 14.07
C ARG A 112 2.84 -8.42 14.38
N ALA A 113 2.27 -9.57 14.15
CA ALA A 113 2.94 -10.85 14.35
C ALA A 113 4.13 -11.01 13.39
N ASP A 114 5.21 -11.59 13.89
CA ASP A 114 6.33 -12.00 13.05
C ASP A 114 5.88 -12.98 11.96
N LEU A 115 6.59 -12.96 10.83
CA LEU A 115 6.31 -13.81 9.68
C LEU A 115 6.22 -15.29 10.05
N THR A 116 7.08 -15.75 10.94
CA THR A 116 7.22 -17.17 11.33
C THR A 116 6.06 -17.70 12.15
N VAL A 117 5.30 -16.81 12.82
CA VAL A 117 4.17 -17.20 13.68
C VAL A 117 2.79 -16.91 13.08
N ARG A 118 2.75 -16.22 11.93
CA ARG A 118 1.49 -16.00 11.19
C ARG A 118 1.04 -17.24 10.45
N PRO A 119 -0.27 -17.46 10.30
CA PRO A 119 -1.38 -16.64 10.80
C PRO A 119 -1.67 -16.82 12.28
N ILE A 120 -2.09 -15.74 12.94
CA ILE A 120 -2.64 -15.79 14.29
C ILE A 120 -4.13 -16.13 14.18
N TYR A 121 -4.50 -17.32 14.66
CA TYR A 121 -5.88 -17.81 14.67
C TYR A 121 -6.42 -17.94 16.10
N ILE A 122 -7.73 -17.98 16.26
CA ILE A 122 -8.40 -18.04 17.56
C ILE A 122 -9.24 -19.31 17.70
N ASN A 123 -9.60 -19.63 18.96
CA ASN A 123 -10.47 -20.76 19.34
C ASN A 123 -10.00 -22.13 18.85
N GLY A 124 -8.68 -22.34 18.74
CA GLY A 124 -8.08 -23.58 18.24
C GLY A 124 -8.43 -23.90 16.77
N ASN A 125 -9.11 -22.98 16.07
CA ASN A 125 -9.54 -23.16 14.70
C ASN A 125 -8.63 -22.40 13.72
N ARG A 126 -7.90 -23.15 12.87
CA ARG A 126 -6.95 -22.61 11.89
C ARG A 126 -7.59 -21.73 10.81
N ASP A 127 -8.88 -21.85 10.62
CA ASP A 127 -9.65 -21.03 9.67
C ASP A 127 -10.20 -19.76 10.33
N ALA A 128 -10.17 -19.65 11.66
CA ALA A 128 -10.59 -18.47 12.40
C ALA A 128 -9.45 -17.42 12.47
N VAL A 129 -9.01 -16.96 11.30
CA VAL A 129 -7.99 -15.95 11.07
C VAL A 129 -8.68 -14.67 10.63
N TYR A 130 -8.38 -13.55 11.29
CA TYR A 130 -9.00 -12.27 10.99
C TYR A 130 -7.96 -11.28 10.46
N LYS A 131 -8.42 -10.32 9.63
CA LYS A 131 -7.62 -9.19 9.12
C LYS A 131 -8.39 -7.89 9.28
N ARG A 132 -7.67 -6.81 9.51
CA ARG A 132 -8.21 -5.46 9.58
C ARG A 132 -8.40 -4.89 8.18
N GLN A 133 -9.60 -4.41 7.87
CA GLN A 133 -9.88 -3.64 6.66
C GLN A 133 -10.75 -2.45 7.06
N ASN A 134 -10.26 -1.23 6.87
CA ASN A 134 -10.85 -0.04 7.44
C ASN A 134 -11.03 -0.21 8.96
N GLU A 135 -12.23 0.02 9.48
CA GLU A 135 -12.57 -0.06 10.91
C GLU A 135 -13.07 -1.45 11.33
N GLY A 136 -13.10 -2.44 10.41
CA GLY A 136 -13.71 -3.76 10.66
C GLY A 136 -12.73 -4.92 10.74
N ASP A 137 -13.05 -5.91 11.59
CA ASP A 137 -12.36 -7.19 11.69
C ASP A 137 -13.07 -8.21 10.82
N TYR A 138 -12.43 -8.65 9.73
CA TYR A 138 -13.00 -9.56 8.75
C TYR A 138 -12.30 -10.90 8.74
N LEU A 139 -13.07 -11.97 8.65
CA LEU A 139 -12.53 -13.30 8.48
C LEU A 139 -11.73 -13.37 7.17
N CYS A 140 -10.52 -13.89 7.25
CA CYS A 140 -9.67 -14.06 6.07
C CYS A 140 -10.26 -15.08 5.10
N LEU A 141 -10.08 -14.82 3.82
CA LEU A 141 -10.37 -15.82 2.79
C LEU A 141 -9.32 -16.94 2.84
N ASP A 142 -9.72 -18.14 2.46
CA ASP A 142 -8.85 -19.32 2.41
C ASP A 142 -7.52 -19.06 1.66
N LYS A 143 -7.58 -18.32 0.55
CA LYS A 143 -6.39 -17.90 -0.19
C LYS A 143 -5.40 -17.05 0.63
N ASP A 144 -5.91 -16.16 1.51
CA ASP A 144 -5.08 -15.29 2.35
C ASP A 144 -4.41 -16.12 3.47
N ILE A 145 -5.16 -17.05 4.06
CA ILE A 145 -4.66 -17.98 5.08
C ILE A 145 -3.53 -18.86 4.50
N ARG A 146 -3.77 -19.46 3.33
CA ARG A 146 -2.75 -20.28 2.64
C ARG A 146 -1.49 -19.48 2.34
N ARG A 147 -1.65 -18.21 1.92
CA ARG A 147 -0.52 -17.32 1.68
C ARG A 147 0.29 -17.06 2.96
N MET A 148 -0.36 -16.77 4.09
CA MET A 148 0.32 -16.55 5.38
C MET A 148 1.11 -17.80 5.80
N TYR A 149 0.55 -19.01 5.66
CA TYR A 149 1.29 -20.25 5.92
C TYR A 149 2.46 -20.46 4.94
N ALA A 150 2.30 -20.13 3.67
CA ALA A 150 3.39 -20.22 2.70
C ALA A 150 4.52 -19.22 3.03
N GLU A 151 4.15 -18.01 3.45
CA GLU A 151 5.09 -16.97 3.86
C GLU A 151 5.85 -17.32 5.13
N SER A 152 5.24 -18.01 6.10
CA SER A 152 5.91 -18.43 7.33
C SER A 152 7.07 -19.42 7.08
N ASN A 153 7.03 -20.13 5.96
CA ASN A 153 8.09 -21.07 5.57
C ASN A 153 9.22 -20.43 4.72
N ILE A 154 9.10 -19.18 4.33
CA ILE A 154 10.09 -18.50 3.44
C ILE A 154 11.48 -18.44 4.06
N LEU A 155 11.57 -18.33 5.39
CA LEU A 155 12.87 -18.31 6.10
C LEU A 155 13.60 -19.65 5.98
N GLU A 156 12.88 -20.76 5.88
CA GLU A 156 13.48 -22.09 5.74
C GLU A 156 13.80 -22.43 4.28
N ILE A 157 12.84 -22.21 3.37
CA ILE A 157 12.95 -22.59 1.96
C ILE A 157 12.55 -21.41 1.07
N SER A 158 13.53 -20.83 0.39
CA SER A 158 13.25 -19.82 -0.65
C SER A 158 12.55 -20.47 -1.84
N GLN A 159 11.40 -19.92 -2.24
CA GLN A 159 10.58 -20.49 -3.32
C GLN A 159 11.32 -20.51 -4.67
N ASP A 160 12.16 -19.51 -4.92
CA ASP A 160 12.96 -19.39 -6.13
C ASP A 160 14.07 -20.44 -6.25
N SER A 161 14.36 -21.18 -5.17
CA SER A 161 15.35 -22.27 -5.14
C SER A 161 14.77 -23.66 -5.49
N ARG A 162 13.47 -23.75 -5.80
CA ARG A 162 12.82 -25.00 -6.22
C ARG A 162 13.41 -25.50 -7.53
N ILE A 163 13.80 -26.78 -7.56
CA ILE A 163 14.31 -27.47 -8.75
C ILE A 163 13.14 -27.77 -9.69
N LEU A 164 13.34 -27.53 -10.98
CA LEU A 164 12.37 -27.77 -12.04
C LEU A 164 12.72 -29.07 -12.76
N LYS A 165 11.75 -29.99 -12.82
CA LYS A 165 11.92 -31.27 -13.50
C LYS A 165 11.63 -31.14 -15.01
N GLY A 166 12.45 -31.76 -15.83
CA GLY A 166 12.26 -31.76 -17.28
C GLY A 166 12.84 -30.57 -18.01
N PHE A 167 13.40 -29.59 -17.28
CA PHE A 167 14.05 -28.41 -17.86
C PHE A 167 15.57 -28.63 -17.97
N SER A 168 16.18 -28.12 -19.04
CA SER A 168 17.61 -28.22 -19.28
C SER A 168 18.24 -26.86 -19.62
N VAL A 169 19.55 -26.73 -19.34
CA VAL A 169 20.27 -25.48 -19.62
C VAL A 169 20.30 -25.21 -21.13
N GLU A 170 20.43 -26.24 -21.94
CA GLU A 170 20.57 -26.14 -23.40
C GLU A 170 19.25 -25.70 -24.08
N ASN A 171 18.12 -26.21 -23.59
CA ASN A 171 16.83 -25.96 -24.22
C ASN A 171 16.10 -24.75 -23.68
N ASP A 172 16.22 -24.47 -22.38
CA ASP A 172 15.33 -23.55 -21.66
C ASP A 172 15.99 -22.24 -21.25
N ILE A 173 17.33 -22.18 -21.21
CA ILE A 173 18.05 -20.93 -20.94
C ILE A 173 18.27 -20.14 -22.23
N ASP A 174 18.04 -18.84 -22.20
CA ASP A 174 18.46 -17.91 -23.23
C ASP A 174 19.98 -17.66 -23.13
N ALA A 175 20.71 -18.24 -24.03
CA ALA A 175 22.17 -18.15 -24.05
C ALA A 175 22.69 -16.71 -24.21
N GLN A 176 21.90 -15.80 -24.82
CA GLN A 176 22.29 -14.40 -24.96
C GLN A 176 22.21 -13.69 -23.61
N SER A 177 21.07 -13.79 -22.91
CA SER A 177 20.89 -13.20 -21.58
C SER A 177 21.97 -13.68 -20.60
N PHE A 178 22.28 -14.99 -20.62
CA PHE A 178 23.28 -15.54 -19.73
C PHE A 178 24.71 -15.04 -20.05
N ARG A 179 25.09 -14.95 -21.32
CA ARG A 179 26.39 -14.40 -21.74
C ARG A 179 26.52 -12.92 -21.39
N GLU A 180 25.50 -12.12 -21.65
CA GLU A 180 25.50 -10.69 -21.32
C GLU A 180 25.61 -10.44 -19.80
N TYR A 181 24.89 -11.23 -19.01
CA TYR A 181 25.00 -11.20 -17.55
C TYR A 181 26.43 -11.54 -17.10
N ARG A 182 27.00 -12.61 -17.64
CA ARG A 182 28.37 -13.04 -17.33
C ARG A 182 29.41 -12.00 -17.72
N GLN A 183 29.22 -11.32 -18.84
CA GLN A 183 30.09 -10.21 -19.24
C GLN A 183 30.06 -9.07 -18.23
N ILE A 184 28.87 -8.61 -17.82
CA ILE A 184 28.70 -7.57 -16.79
C ILE A 184 29.39 -7.98 -15.47
N PHE A 185 29.20 -9.25 -15.06
CA PHE A 185 29.86 -9.77 -13.87
C PHE A 185 31.38 -9.72 -13.97
N THR A 186 31.94 -10.16 -15.10
CA THR A 186 33.39 -10.20 -15.33
C THR A 186 33.98 -8.80 -15.44
N ASP A 187 33.33 -7.89 -16.14
CA ASP A 187 33.78 -6.49 -16.28
C ASP A 187 33.83 -5.78 -14.94
N ARG A 188 32.85 -6.05 -14.08
CA ARG A 188 32.78 -5.45 -12.75
C ARG A 188 33.76 -6.07 -11.75
N THR A 189 34.02 -7.37 -11.85
CA THR A 189 34.76 -8.16 -10.87
C THR A 189 35.74 -9.13 -11.52
N ALA A 190 36.62 -8.62 -12.39
CA ALA A 190 37.55 -9.44 -13.19
C ALA A 190 38.44 -10.40 -12.36
N SER A 191 38.78 -10.01 -11.13
CA SER A 191 39.58 -10.82 -10.19
C SER A 191 38.75 -11.84 -9.38
N HIS A 192 37.42 -11.88 -9.56
CA HIS A 192 36.59 -12.79 -8.78
C HIS A 192 36.79 -14.24 -9.22
N PRO A 193 36.97 -15.21 -8.28
CA PRO A 193 37.22 -16.62 -8.61
C PRO A 193 36.16 -17.27 -9.52
N TRP A 194 34.95 -16.73 -9.54
CA TRP A 194 33.86 -17.28 -10.36
C TRP A 194 33.93 -16.83 -11.83
N ALA A 195 34.71 -15.81 -12.17
CA ALA A 195 34.84 -15.32 -13.55
C ALA A 195 35.38 -16.40 -14.50
N SER A 196 36.23 -17.29 -14.00
CA SER A 196 36.85 -18.40 -14.79
C SER A 196 36.07 -19.71 -14.72
N LEU A 197 34.95 -19.81 -13.99
CA LEU A 197 34.18 -21.06 -13.89
C LEU A 197 33.50 -21.42 -15.21
N PRO A 198 33.33 -22.72 -15.52
CA PRO A 198 32.42 -23.16 -16.59
C PRO A 198 30.99 -22.67 -16.36
N ASP A 199 30.21 -22.52 -17.42
CA ASP A 199 28.86 -21.93 -17.38
C ASP A 199 27.93 -22.61 -16.36
N LEU A 200 27.88 -23.93 -16.33
CA LEU A 200 27.05 -24.67 -15.38
C LEU A 200 27.51 -24.44 -13.94
N GLU A 201 28.81 -24.42 -13.66
CA GLU A 201 29.33 -24.18 -12.33
C GLU A 201 29.10 -22.73 -11.90
N PHE A 202 29.21 -21.77 -12.80
CA PHE A 202 28.85 -20.39 -12.55
C PHE A 202 27.35 -20.26 -12.23
N LEU A 203 26.48 -20.91 -13.01
CA LEU A 203 25.03 -20.93 -12.76
C LEU A 203 24.68 -21.59 -11.42
N LYS A 204 25.37 -22.68 -11.04
CA LYS A 204 25.25 -23.30 -9.69
C LYS A 204 25.64 -22.32 -8.59
N ARG A 205 26.73 -21.58 -8.76
CA ARG A 205 27.19 -20.59 -7.79
C ARG A 205 26.18 -19.44 -7.63
N LEU A 206 25.52 -19.05 -8.67
CA LEU A 206 24.45 -18.05 -8.64
C LEU A 206 23.18 -18.56 -7.96
N GLY A 207 22.95 -19.87 -7.94
CA GLY A 207 21.71 -20.49 -7.48
C GLY A 207 20.69 -20.72 -8.58
N GLY A 208 21.07 -20.52 -9.85
CA GLY A 208 20.22 -20.78 -11.01
C GLY A 208 20.14 -22.26 -11.39
N TYR A 209 21.08 -23.06 -10.88
CA TYR A 209 21.06 -24.53 -10.93
C TYR A 209 21.40 -25.07 -9.55
N ARG A 210 20.76 -26.15 -9.13
CA ARG A 210 20.90 -26.70 -7.79
C ARG A 210 20.99 -28.21 -7.81
N VAL A 211 21.73 -28.77 -6.83
CA VAL A 211 21.72 -30.18 -6.48
C VAL A 211 21.14 -30.32 -5.08
N ASP A 212 20.04 -31.01 -4.91
CA ASP A 212 19.50 -31.34 -3.58
C ASP A 212 20.32 -32.50 -2.99
N LYS A 213 21.10 -32.21 -1.97
CA LYS A 213 21.98 -33.19 -1.33
C LYS A 213 21.23 -34.32 -0.62
N ARG A 214 19.94 -34.15 -0.30
CA ARG A 214 19.13 -35.16 0.38
C ARG A 214 18.58 -36.20 -0.59
N THR A 215 18.14 -35.73 -1.77
CA THR A 215 17.48 -36.57 -2.78
C THR A 215 18.42 -36.95 -3.94
N GLY A 216 19.52 -36.22 -4.12
CA GLY A 216 20.38 -36.33 -5.31
C GLY A 216 19.76 -35.68 -6.56
N GLU A 217 18.58 -35.07 -6.45
CA GLU A 217 17.92 -34.40 -7.56
C GLU A 217 18.69 -33.13 -7.93
N GLU A 218 18.91 -32.92 -9.23
CA GLU A 218 19.56 -31.71 -9.74
C GLU A 218 18.82 -31.13 -10.93
N GLY A 219 18.93 -29.83 -11.15
CA GLY A 219 18.29 -29.15 -12.26
C GLY A 219 18.29 -27.63 -12.12
N LEU A 220 17.70 -27.00 -13.14
CA LEU A 220 17.42 -25.56 -13.12
C LEU A 220 16.48 -25.21 -11.98
N THR A 221 16.68 -24.05 -11.40
CA THR A 221 15.80 -23.52 -10.37
C THR A 221 14.84 -22.49 -10.95
N ILE A 222 13.77 -22.17 -10.23
CA ILE A 222 12.87 -21.06 -10.61
C ILE A 222 13.67 -19.77 -10.79
N ALA A 223 14.65 -19.47 -9.92
CA ALA A 223 15.49 -18.28 -10.05
C ALA A 223 16.28 -18.27 -11.36
N GLY A 224 16.86 -19.41 -11.73
CA GLY A 224 17.60 -19.53 -12.99
C GLY A 224 16.71 -19.29 -14.21
N MET A 225 15.50 -19.87 -14.18
CA MET A 225 14.51 -19.67 -15.23
C MET A 225 14.02 -18.22 -15.30
N LEU A 226 13.58 -17.64 -14.19
CA LEU A 226 13.13 -16.25 -14.16
C LEU A 226 14.22 -15.28 -14.64
N MET A 227 15.48 -15.52 -14.28
CA MET A 227 16.58 -14.61 -14.59
C MET A 227 17.09 -14.76 -16.05
N PHE A 228 17.13 -15.97 -16.58
CA PHE A 228 17.80 -16.28 -17.85
C PHE A 228 16.98 -17.16 -18.80
N GLY A 229 15.80 -17.62 -18.39
CA GLY A 229 14.99 -18.53 -19.20
C GLY A 229 14.48 -17.90 -20.49
N LYS A 230 14.19 -18.73 -21.49
CA LYS A 230 13.36 -18.36 -22.62
C LYS A 230 11.94 -18.11 -22.12
N TYR A 231 11.24 -17.12 -22.67
CA TYR A 231 9.94 -16.73 -22.16
C TYR A 231 8.93 -17.88 -22.15
N ASP A 232 8.85 -18.65 -23.22
CA ASP A 232 7.94 -19.81 -23.32
C ASP A 232 8.22 -20.87 -22.24
N SER A 233 9.50 -21.10 -21.90
CA SER A 233 9.87 -22.01 -20.81
C SER A 233 9.57 -21.44 -19.42
N ILE A 234 9.60 -20.11 -19.23
CA ILE A 234 9.24 -19.48 -17.97
C ILE A 234 7.73 -19.63 -17.70
N ILE A 235 6.89 -19.45 -18.72
CA ILE A 235 5.43 -19.52 -18.59
C ILE A 235 4.87 -20.95 -18.66
N ASP A 236 5.72 -21.96 -18.75
CA ASP A 236 5.30 -23.37 -18.64
C ASP A 236 4.59 -23.62 -17.30
N GLU A 237 3.57 -24.50 -17.31
CA GLU A 237 2.76 -24.84 -16.12
C GLU A 237 3.62 -25.35 -14.94
N ALA A 238 4.74 -26.02 -15.21
CA ALA A 238 5.64 -26.52 -14.18
C ALA A 238 6.59 -25.44 -13.61
N CYS A 239 6.70 -24.28 -14.23
CA CYS A 239 7.57 -23.18 -13.82
C CYS A 239 6.78 -22.02 -13.21
N VAL A 240 6.52 -20.94 -13.94
CA VAL A 240 5.80 -19.75 -13.48
C VAL A 240 4.78 -19.31 -14.55
N PRO A 241 3.65 -20.01 -14.68
CA PRO A 241 2.70 -19.81 -15.78
C PRO A 241 2.06 -18.42 -15.83
N SER A 242 2.01 -17.71 -14.71
CA SER A 242 1.46 -16.34 -14.61
C SER A 242 2.51 -15.24 -14.78
N PHE A 243 3.75 -15.58 -15.14
CA PHE A 243 4.81 -14.60 -15.29
C PHE A 243 4.54 -13.64 -16.45
N PHE A 244 4.30 -12.39 -16.11
CA PHE A 244 4.05 -11.32 -17.09
C PHE A 244 4.64 -10.01 -16.59
N PRO A 245 5.89 -9.67 -16.95
CA PRO A 245 6.48 -8.37 -16.64
C PRO A 245 5.92 -7.31 -17.60
N ASP A 246 5.40 -6.22 -17.05
CA ASP A 246 4.70 -5.18 -17.79
C ASP A 246 5.19 -3.78 -17.37
N TYR A 247 5.84 -3.09 -18.29
CA TYR A 247 6.24 -1.69 -18.10
C TYR A 247 5.38 -0.77 -18.96
N ARG A 248 4.88 0.31 -18.38
CA ARG A 248 3.99 1.28 -19.01
C ARG A 248 4.47 2.70 -18.79
N GLU A 249 4.42 3.54 -19.84
CA GLU A 249 4.68 4.98 -19.74
C GLU A 249 3.38 5.76 -19.91
N TYR A 250 3.15 6.73 -19.02
CA TYR A 250 2.01 7.65 -19.04
C TYR A 250 2.54 9.08 -19.13
N LEU A 251 3.06 9.44 -20.30
CA LEU A 251 3.70 10.73 -20.57
C LEU A 251 2.79 11.65 -21.40
N ASP A 252 1.71 11.14 -21.94
CA ASP A 252 0.76 11.92 -22.72
C ASP A 252 -0.13 12.78 -21.81
N SER A 253 -0.53 13.96 -22.30
CA SER A 253 -1.52 14.84 -21.66
C SER A 253 -2.95 14.42 -21.98
N ASP A 254 -3.18 13.53 -22.94
CA ASP A 254 -4.50 12.99 -23.25
C ASP A 254 -4.93 11.99 -22.15
N PRO A 255 -5.95 12.33 -21.33
CA PRO A 255 -6.46 11.44 -20.30
C PRO A 255 -7.12 10.16 -20.85
N ASN A 256 -7.37 10.09 -22.16
CA ASN A 256 -7.91 8.90 -22.82
C ASN A 256 -6.83 7.99 -23.40
N ALA A 257 -5.57 8.42 -23.45
CA ALA A 257 -4.45 7.59 -23.85
C ALA A 257 -4.22 6.50 -22.80
N ARG A 258 -4.21 5.24 -23.22
CA ARG A 258 -3.96 4.12 -22.28
C ARG A 258 -2.53 4.14 -21.74
N TRP A 259 -1.56 4.38 -22.59
CA TRP A 259 -0.13 4.54 -22.32
C TRP A 259 0.53 5.18 -23.54
N SER A 260 1.61 5.93 -23.33
CA SER A 260 2.43 6.50 -24.42
C SER A 260 3.45 5.49 -24.94
N ASN A 261 3.90 4.55 -24.10
CA ASN A 261 4.82 3.47 -24.45
C ASN A 261 4.62 2.26 -23.52
N ARG A 262 5.05 1.06 -23.98
CA ARG A 262 4.93 -0.17 -23.21
C ARG A 262 6.06 -1.15 -23.55
N ILE A 263 6.59 -1.88 -22.56
CA ILE A 263 7.50 -3.02 -22.73
C ILE A 263 6.85 -4.21 -22.03
N TYR A 264 6.52 -5.23 -22.79
CA TYR A 264 5.87 -6.45 -22.34
C TYR A 264 6.32 -7.64 -23.18
N PRO A 265 6.02 -8.88 -22.81
CA PRO A 265 6.33 -10.07 -23.63
C PRO A 265 5.53 -10.06 -24.95
N ASP A 266 6.11 -9.49 -25.99
CA ASP A 266 5.51 -9.36 -27.33
C ASP A 266 6.12 -10.32 -28.37
N GLY A 267 7.01 -11.21 -27.92
CA GLY A 267 7.72 -12.18 -28.77
C GLY A 267 8.92 -11.60 -29.53
N THR A 268 9.23 -10.31 -29.42
CA THR A 268 10.39 -9.69 -30.08
C THR A 268 11.68 -9.82 -29.26
N TRP A 269 11.60 -10.28 -28.02
CA TRP A 269 12.70 -10.44 -27.08
C TRP A 269 12.39 -11.52 -26.04
N GLU A 270 13.42 -12.09 -25.45
CA GLU A 270 13.26 -13.03 -24.34
C GLU A 270 12.91 -12.26 -23.05
N ALA A 271 11.65 -12.37 -22.62
CA ALA A 271 11.09 -11.58 -21.55
C ALA A 271 11.43 -12.15 -20.16
N ASN A 272 12.69 -12.51 -19.92
CA ASN A 272 13.20 -12.86 -18.60
C ASN A 272 13.52 -11.60 -17.76
N LEU A 273 13.75 -11.77 -16.45
CA LEU A 273 13.97 -10.65 -15.53
C LEU A 273 15.24 -9.85 -15.86
N PHE A 274 16.30 -10.50 -16.36
CA PHE A 274 17.54 -9.80 -16.71
C PHE A 274 17.31 -8.84 -17.89
N GLN A 275 16.66 -9.27 -18.95
CA GLN A 275 16.36 -8.42 -20.10
C GLN A 275 15.31 -7.36 -19.76
N PHE A 276 14.29 -7.73 -18.98
CA PHE A 276 13.28 -6.77 -18.52
C PHE A 276 13.92 -5.65 -17.71
N PHE A 277 14.75 -6.01 -16.72
CA PHE A 277 15.45 -5.02 -15.90
C PHE A 277 16.26 -4.04 -16.75
N ARG A 278 17.10 -4.53 -17.65
CA ARG A 278 17.95 -3.69 -18.49
C ARG A 278 17.16 -2.74 -19.38
N ARG A 279 16.12 -3.25 -20.05
CA ARG A 279 15.27 -2.46 -20.95
C ARG A 279 14.51 -1.37 -20.19
N VAL A 280 13.93 -1.70 -19.06
CA VAL A 280 13.13 -0.79 -18.26
C VAL A 280 14.01 0.21 -17.52
N TYR A 281 15.08 -0.22 -16.86
CA TYR A 281 15.98 0.67 -16.14
C TYR A 281 16.56 1.75 -17.05
N ASN A 282 16.97 1.40 -18.27
CA ASN A 282 17.42 2.37 -19.27
C ASN A 282 16.36 3.45 -19.57
N ARG A 283 15.07 3.10 -19.57
CA ARG A 283 13.99 4.07 -19.76
C ARG A 283 13.74 4.95 -18.55
N LEU A 284 13.83 4.38 -17.35
CA LEU A 284 13.60 5.09 -16.09
C LEU A 284 14.70 6.11 -15.80
N GLN A 285 15.97 5.72 -15.93
CA GLN A 285 17.11 6.58 -15.59
C GLN A 285 17.18 7.86 -16.41
N HIS A 286 16.72 7.86 -17.68
CA HIS A 286 16.70 9.05 -18.52
C HIS A 286 15.76 10.15 -18.04
N SER A 287 14.88 9.86 -17.07
CA SER A 287 13.99 10.87 -16.47
C SER A 287 14.61 11.57 -15.28
N LEU A 288 15.75 11.08 -14.80
CA LEU A 288 16.49 11.72 -13.71
C LEU A 288 17.47 12.75 -14.25
N PRO A 289 17.72 13.85 -13.51
CA PRO A 289 18.75 14.81 -13.87
C PRO A 289 20.11 14.13 -13.96
N SER A 290 20.83 14.34 -15.05
CA SER A 290 22.19 13.81 -15.20
C SER A 290 23.12 14.48 -14.16
N PRO A 291 23.86 13.71 -13.36
CA PRO A 291 24.75 14.29 -12.36
C PRO A 291 25.87 15.07 -13.03
N PHE A 292 26.05 16.33 -12.62
CA PHE A 292 27.19 17.16 -13.01
C PHE A 292 28.27 17.09 -11.94
N ALA A 293 28.69 15.87 -11.58
CA ALA A 293 29.71 15.67 -10.56
C ALA A 293 30.95 14.99 -11.16
N LEU A 294 32.13 15.54 -10.82
CA LEU A 294 33.40 14.93 -11.12
C LEU A 294 33.97 14.31 -9.83
N LYS A 295 34.23 13.00 -9.85
CA LYS A 295 34.94 12.32 -8.77
C LYS A 295 36.31 11.91 -9.28
N ALA A 296 37.37 12.46 -8.67
CA ALA A 296 38.77 12.25 -9.11
C ALA A 296 39.01 12.61 -10.60
N GLY A 297 38.32 13.62 -11.13
CA GLY A 297 38.48 14.06 -12.53
C GLY A 297 37.66 13.26 -13.55
N MET A 298 36.95 12.21 -13.13
CA MET A 298 36.06 11.44 -13.99
C MET A 298 34.60 11.78 -13.70
N ARG A 299 33.78 11.81 -14.75
CA ARG A 299 32.34 12.02 -14.63
C ARG A 299 31.69 10.87 -13.81
N VAL A 300 30.95 11.22 -12.77
CA VAL A 300 30.13 10.26 -12.03
C VAL A 300 28.90 9.98 -12.88
N GLU A 301 28.74 8.74 -13.33
CA GLU A 301 27.60 8.34 -14.15
C GLU A 301 26.32 8.16 -13.32
N ASP A 302 26.44 7.66 -12.07
CA ASP A 302 25.33 7.41 -11.15
C ASP A 302 25.33 8.40 -9.98
N SER A 303 24.29 9.22 -9.87
CA SER A 303 23.99 9.95 -8.62
C SER A 303 23.35 9.03 -7.60
N SER A 304 23.28 9.46 -6.32
CA SER A 304 22.55 8.76 -5.26
C SER A 304 21.08 8.49 -5.66
N THR A 305 20.48 9.38 -6.43
CA THR A 305 19.13 9.22 -6.96
C THR A 305 19.03 8.09 -7.99
N HIS A 306 20.04 7.92 -8.85
CA HIS A 306 20.11 6.78 -9.78
C HIS A 306 20.29 5.46 -9.04
N VAL A 307 21.11 5.45 -7.98
CA VAL A 307 21.29 4.29 -7.10
C VAL A 307 19.97 3.94 -6.41
N ALA A 308 19.25 4.93 -5.87
CA ALA A 308 17.95 4.77 -5.23
C ALA A 308 16.90 4.19 -6.19
N LEU A 309 16.83 4.71 -7.42
CA LEU A 309 15.92 4.22 -8.46
C LEU A 309 16.22 2.77 -8.83
N ARG A 310 17.50 2.45 -9.02
CA ARG A 310 17.96 1.10 -9.33
C ARG A 310 17.60 0.12 -8.23
N GLU A 311 17.86 0.49 -6.96
CA GLU A 311 17.54 -0.32 -5.80
C GLU A 311 16.03 -0.55 -5.66
N GLY A 312 15.20 0.50 -5.78
CA GLY A 312 13.73 0.39 -5.72
C GLY A 312 13.17 -0.53 -6.80
N PHE A 313 13.67 -0.41 -8.03
CA PHE A 313 13.24 -1.26 -9.13
C PHE A 313 13.72 -2.72 -8.95
N ALA A 314 15.00 -2.93 -8.61
CA ALA A 314 15.51 -4.28 -8.35
C ALA A 314 14.75 -4.98 -7.21
N ASN A 315 14.46 -4.25 -6.12
CA ASN A 315 13.71 -4.79 -4.98
C ASN A 315 12.29 -5.20 -5.38
N SER A 316 11.62 -4.48 -6.28
CA SER A 316 10.30 -4.89 -6.78
C SER A 316 10.32 -6.24 -7.50
N LEU A 317 11.42 -6.56 -8.21
CA LEU A 317 11.63 -7.85 -8.87
C LEU A 317 12.02 -8.95 -7.86
N ILE A 318 12.93 -8.64 -6.94
CA ILE A 318 13.46 -9.58 -5.95
C ILE A 318 12.37 -10.01 -4.96
N HIS A 319 11.50 -9.10 -4.53
CA HIS A 319 10.47 -9.35 -3.52
C HIS A 319 9.10 -9.74 -4.11
N CYS A 320 8.98 -9.82 -5.43
CA CYS A 320 7.76 -10.28 -6.09
C CYS A 320 7.42 -11.72 -5.69
N ASP A 321 6.16 -11.99 -5.40
CA ASP A 321 5.63 -13.34 -5.22
C ASP A 321 5.21 -13.92 -6.58
N TYR A 322 6.10 -14.70 -7.16
CA TYR A 322 5.88 -15.34 -8.47
C TYR A 322 4.92 -16.54 -8.42
N THR A 323 4.37 -16.87 -7.26
CA THR A 323 3.33 -17.91 -7.12
C THR A 323 1.91 -17.34 -7.24
N VAL A 324 1.76 -16.02 -7.20
CA VAL A 324 0.48 -15.34 -7.32
C VAL A 324 0.17 -15.08 -8.80
N ASN A 325 -1.06 -15.39 -9.21
CA ASN A 325 -1.52 -15.09 -10.57
C ASN A 325 -1.80 -13.58 -10.72
N ALA A 326 -0.74 -12.80 -10.89
CA ALA A 326 -0.82 -11.37 -11.13
C ALA A 326 0.45 -10.85 -11.80
N SER A 327 0.32 -9.88 -12.70
CA SER A 327 1.44 -9.28 -13.43
C SER A 327 2.35 -8.45 -12.52
N LEU A 328 3.65 -8.47 -12.79
CA LEU A 328 4.61 -7.51 -12.27
C LEU A 328 4.48 -6.21 -13.08
N VAL A 329 4.13 -5.10 -12.43
CA VAL A 329 3.85 -3.83 -13.13
C VAL A 329 4.83 -2.76 -12.69
N THR A 330 5.44 -2.10 -13.68
CA THR A 330 6.27 -0.91 -13.50
C THR A 330 5.69 0.22 -14.32
N GLU A 331 5.43 1.37 -13.71
CA GLU A 331 4.85 2.52 -14.39
C GLU A 331 5.76 3.74 -14.28
N LYS A 332 5.86 4.46 -15.37
CA LYS A 332 6.52 5.75 -15.46
C LYS A 332 5.50 6.82 -15.80
N HIS A 333 5.27 7.71 -14.86
CA HIS A 333 4.46 8.91 -15.04
C HIS A 333 5.36 10.15 -15.19
N ARG A 334 4.79 11.28 -15.58
CA ARG A 334 5.53 12.55 -15.63
C ARG A 334 6.09 12.98 -14.27
N THR A 335 5.39 12.64 -13.20
CA THR A 335 5.66 13.12 -11.85
C THR A 335 6.06 12.03 -10.86
N LYS A 336 6.10 10.76 -11.28
CA LYS A 336 6.46 9.63 -10.40
C LYS A 336 6.80 8.36 -11.16
N PHE A 337 7.55 7.49 -10.51
CA PHE A 337 7.63 6.07 -10.84
C PHE A 337 6.76 5.26 -9.87
N VAL A 338 6.16 4.17 -10.35
CA VAL A 338 5.38 3.24 -9.54
C VAL A 338 5.86 1.82 -9.82
N PHE A 339 6.31 1.13 -8.77
CA PHE A 339 6.67 -0.28 -8.81
C PHE A 339 5.63 -1.06 -8.04
N SER A 340 4.90 -1.93 -8.72
CA SER A 340 3.80 -2.71 -8.15
C SER A 340 4.04 -4.19 -8.40
N ASN A 341 4.42 -4.91 -7.36
CA ASN A 341 4.68 -6.35 -7.42
C ASN A 341 3.67 -7.14 -6.58
N PRO A 342 3.20 -8.31 -7.07
CA PRO A 342 2.38 -9.24 -6.30
C PRO A 342 3.03 -9.68 -5.00
N GLY A 343 2.23 -9.91 -3.97
CA GLY A 343 2.65 -10.37 -2.66
C GLY A 343 2.39 -9.37 -1.55
N SER A 344 2.96 -9.64 -0.38
CA SER A 344 2.87 -8.84 0.84
C SER A 344 4.25 -8.37 1.28
N LEU A 345 4.28 -7.36 2.15
CA LEU A 345 5.49 -7.00 2.88
C LEU A 345 5.80 -8.10 3.92
N LEU A 346 6.99 -8.69 3.85
CA LEU A 346 7.43 -9.73 4.77
C LEU A 346 7.82 -9.19 6.15
N ILE A 347 8.08 -7.88 6.23
CA ILE A 347 8.36 -7.13 7.45
C ILE A 347 7.29 -6.06 7.67
N SER A 348 7.15 -5.53 8.88
CA SER A 348 6.23 -4.42 9.11
C SER A 348 6.73 -3.13 8.46
N LEU A 349 5.83 -2.17 8.22
CA LEU A 349 6.23 -0.85 7.72
C LEU A 349 7.23 -0.16 8.66
N ASP A 350 7.04 -0.32 9.97
CA ASP A 350 7.94 0.23 10.98
C ASP A 350 9.35 -0.39 10.89
N GLN A 351 9.45 -1.72 10.73
CA GLN A 351 10.73 -2.40 10.50
C GLN A 351 11.36 -1.98 9.16
N TYR A 352 10.54 -1.84 8.12
CA TYR A 352 11.01 -1.38 6.80
C TYR A 352 11.65 0.01 6.89
N PHE A 353 11.03 0.93 7.63
CA PHE A 353 11.55 2.28 7.80
C PHE A 353 12.69 2.39 8.82
N ARG A 354 12.76 1.54 9.84
CA ARG A 354 13.92 1.51 10.76
C ARG A 354 15.19 0.98 10.12
N GLY A 355 15.07 0.18 9.06
CA GLY A 355 16.19 -0.52 8.46
C GLY A 355 16.79 -1.60 9.37
N GLY A 356 17.90 -2.20 8.93
CA GLY A 356 18.66 -3.20 9.72
C GLY A 356 18.14 -4.63 9.59
N GLU A 357 16.86 -4.85 9.37
CA GLU A 357 16.26 -6.16 9.12
C GLU A 357 15.89 -6.33 7.66
N SER A 358 16.15 -7.50 7.11
CA SER A 358 15.80 -7.83 5.73
C SER A 358 15.38 -9.28 5.61
N VAL A 359 14.13 -9.49 5.23
CA VAL A 359 13.59 -10.80 4.85
C VAL A 359 13.42 -10.82 3.34
N CYS A 360 14.23 -11.64 2.67
CA CYS A 360 14.20 -11.74 1.21
C CYS A 360 13.29 -12.90 0.76
N ARG A 361 12.32 -12.61 -0.12
CA ARG A 361 11.43 -13.61 -0.71
C ARG A 361 12.17 -14.55 -1.66
N ASN A 362 12.98 -13.98 -2.57
CA ASN A 362 13.69 -14.71 -3.63
C ASN A 362 15.21 -14.52 -3.47
N ARG A 363 15.82 -15.34 -2.60
CA ARG A 363 17.23 -15.19 -2.20
C ARG A 363 18.22 -15.43 -3.34
N SER A 364 17.89 -16.33 -4.27
CA SER A 364 18.75 -16.59 -5.43
C SER A 364 18.70 -15.43 -6.42
N LEU A 365 17.51 -14.87 -6.68
CA LEU A 365 17.37 -13.67 -7.49
C LEU A 365 18.12 -12.48 -6.87
N GLN A 366 17.97 -12.26 -5.54
CA GLN A 366 18.72 -11.23 -4.84
C GLN A 366 20.23 -11.38 -5.08
N LYS A 367 20.75 -12.60 -4.92
CA LYS A 367 22.15 -12.89 -5.16
C LYS A 367 22.56 -12.56 -6.60
N MET A 368 21.75 -12.94 -7.59
CA MET A 368 22.03 -12.66 -8.99
C MET A 368 22.09 -11.14 -9.26
N PHE A 369 21.13 -10.37 -8.79
CA PHE A 369 21.14 -8.91 -8.93
C PHE A 369 22.34 -8.26 -8.19
N MET A 370 22.71 -8.77 -7.01
CA MET A 370 23.87 -8.30 -6.26
C MET A 370 25.19 -8.54 -7.01
N MET A 371 25.38 -9.72 -7.62
CA MET A 371 26.63 -10.07 -8.29
C MET A 371 26.95 -9.15 -9.45
N ILE A 372 25.96 -8.57 -10.10
CA ILE A 372 26.13 -7.56 -11.16
C ILE A 372 25.97 -6.12 -10.65
N GLY A 373 25.78 -5.93 -9.32
CA GLY A 373 25.72 -4.61 -8.68
C GLY A 373 24.41 -3.85 -8.91
N TYR A 374 23.34 -4.56 -9.19
CA TYR A 374 22.02 -3.96 -9.39
C TYR A 374 21.17 -3.96 -8.12
N ALA A 375 21.54 -4.72 -7.10
CA ALA A 375 20.95 -4.72 -5.78
C ALA A 375 22.04 -4.85 -4.70
N GLU A 376 21.68 -4.57 -3.46
CA GLU A 376 22.55 -4.75 -2.31
C GLU A 376 22.00 -5.73 -1.29
N LYS A 377 22.85 -6.15 -0.36
CA LYS A 377 22.50 -7.02 0.75
C LYS A 377 22.46 -6.20 2.05
N ALA A 378 21.70 -6.66 3.02
CA ALA A 378 21.80 -6.25 4.43
C ALA A 378 20.92 -5.11 4.92
N GLY A 379 19.64 -5.07 4.50
CA GLY A 379 18.67 -4.15 5.14
C GLY A 379 18.90 -2.66 4.87
N SER A 380 19.88 -2.32 4.05
CA SER A 380 20.20 -0.93 3.68
C SER A 380 19.45 -0.42 2.43
N GLY A 381 18.63 -1.28 1.81
CA GLY A 381 17.94 -0.95 0.56
C GLY A 381 16.93 0.18 0.75
N ALA A 382 16.12 0.11 1.82
CA ALA A 382 15.18 1.17 2.15
C ALA A 382 15.89 2.51 2.42
N ASP A 383 16.93 2.49 3.26
CA ASP A 383 17.71 3.69 3.60
C ASP A 383 18.31 4.35 2.35
N LYS A 384 18.79 3.56 1.39
CA LYS A 384 19.35 4.08 0.14
C LYS A 384 18.29 4.65 -0.79
N ILE A 385 17.12 4.02 -0.85
CA ILE A 385 16.00 4.55 -1.62
C ILE A 385 15.62 5.93 -1.07
N TRP A 386 15.47 6.04 0.25
CA TRP A 386 15.06 7.30 0.88
C TRP A 386 16.15 8.37 0.83
N SER A 387 17.37 8.04 1.25
CA SER A 387 18.49 9.01 1.28
C SER A 387 18.85 9.50 -0.12
N GLY A 388 18.93 8.60 -1.11
CA GLY A 388 19.24 8.98 -2.48
C GLY A 388 18.14 9.81 -3.13
N TRP A 389 16.88 9.57 -2.81
CA TRP A 389 15.76 10.39 -3.29
C TRP A 389 15.74 11.77 -2.65
N LYS A 390 16.04 11.85 -1.35
CA LYS A 390 16.21 13.09 -0.61
C LYS A 390 17.34 13.97 -1.16
N GLU A 391 18.50 13.36 -1.45
CA GLU A 391 19.62 14.10 -2.06
C GLU A 391 19.26 14.70 -3.42
N GLY A 392 18.31 14.10 -4.15
CA GLY A 392 17.71 14.64 -5.36
C GLY A 392 16.71 15.78 -5.13
N ASN A 393 16.45 16.19 -3.89
CA ASN A 393 15.40 17.14 -3.48
C ASN A 393 13.97 16.73 -3.89
N PHE A 394 13.76 15.47 -4.20
CA PHE A 394 12.42 14.96 -4.52
C PHE A 394 11.62 14.68 -3.27
N ARG A 395 10.29 14.77 -3.42
CA ARG A 395 9.33 14.30 -2.43
C ARG A 395 9.62 12.83 -2.09
N ILE A 396 9.50 12.49 -0.80
CA ILE A 396 9.90 11.19 -0.29
C ILE A 396 9.03 10.07 -0.86
N PRO A 397 9.65 8.92 -1.24
CA PRO A 397 8.93 7.75 -1.66
C PRO A 397 7.94 7.24 -0.61
N SER A 398 6.86 6.62 -1.05
CA SER A 398 5.90 5.91 -0.21
C SER A 398 5.83 4.44 -0.59
N ILE A 399 5.61 3.59 0.40
CA ILE A 399 5.39 2.16 0.20
C ILE A 399 4.12 1.75 0.94
N GLU A 400 3.28 0.99 0.26
CA GLU A 400 2.03 0.48 0.81
C GLU A 400 1.76 -0.96 0.37
N GLU A 401 0.97 -1.66 1.16
CA GLU A 401 0.40 -2.95 0.79
C GLU A 401 -1.08 -2.75 0.46
N ARG A 402 -1.45 -2.96 -0.80
CA ARG A 402 -2.80 -2.75 -1.31
C ARG A 402 -3.20 -3.87 -2.27
N ASP A 403 -4.38 -4.46 -2.07
CA ASP A 403 -4.97 -5.49 -2.95
C ASP A 403 -4.05 -6.70 -3.21
N GLY A 404 -3.27 -7.11 -2.20
CA GLY A 404 -2.32 -8.22 -2.32
C GLY A 404 -1.07 -7.90 -3.16
N ARG A 405 -0.73 -6.63 -3.24
CA ARG A 405 0.44 -6.11 -3.94
C ARG A 405 1.21 -5.17 -3.04
N VAL A 406 2.51 -5.16 -3.17
CA VAL A 406 3.36 -4.11 -2.61
C VAL A 406 3.56 -3.05 -3.68
N VAL A 407 3.26 -1.80 -3.34
CA VAL A 407 3.37 -0.65 -4.24
C VAL A 407 4.37 0.34 -3.67
N LEU A 408 5.48 0.55 -4.37
CA LEU A 408 6.45 1.60 -4.09
C LEU A 408 6.25 2.74 -5.08
N GLU A 409 5.90 3.92 -4.59
CA GLU A 409 5.85 5.15 -5.39
C GLU A 409 7.09 6.01 -5.12
N MET A 410 7.76 6.45 -6.19
CA MET A 410 8.93 7.32 -6.14
C MET A 410 8.62 8.62 -6.91
N PRO A 411 8.18 9.70 -6.20
CA PRO A 411 7.80 10.96 -6.83
C PRO A 411 8.98 11.69 -7.46
N LEU A 412 8.76 12.31 -8.63
CA LEU A 412 9.72 13.17 -9.35
C LEU A 412 9.41 14.66 -9.17
N VAL A 413 8.74 15.00 -8.07
CA VAL A 413 8.31 16.36 -7.75
C VAL A 413 9.07 16.84 -6.54
N ASP A 414 9.56 18.08 -6.59
CA ASP A 414 10.25 18.71 -5.46
C ASP A 414 9.35 18.75 -4.21
N ILE A 415 9.96 18.62 -3.02
CA ILE A 415 9.25 18.73 -1.74
C ILE A 415 8.55 20.10 -1.65
N LEU A 416 9.24 21.17 -2.09
CA LEU A 416 8.73 22.54 -2.15
C LEU A 416 8.27 22.90 -3.57
N SER A 417 7.38 22.08 -4.16
CA SER A 417 6.78 22.39 -5.45
C SER A 417 5.99 23.71 -5.40
N GLU A 418 5.77 24.35 -6.53
CA GLU A 418 5.00 25.60 -6.60
C GLU A 418 3.57 25.44 -6.07
N ASP A 419 2.95 24.27 -6.23
CA ASP A 419 1.64 23.96 -5.68
C ASP A 419 1.66 23.93 -4.14
N VAL A 420 2.68 23.29 -3.56
CA VAL A 420 2.87 23.24 -2.10
C VAL A 420 3.16 24.64 -1.54
N LYS A 421 4.02 25.41 -2.19
CA LYS A 421 4.28 26.80 -1.80
C LYS A 421 3.01 27.64 -1.85
N SER A 422 2.24 27.54 -2.93
CA SER A 422 0.98 28.26 -3.09
C SER A 422 -0.04 27.89 -2.01
N LEU A 423 -0.10 26.59 -1.64
CA LEU A 423 -0.95 26.11 -0.55
C LEU A 423 -0.53 26.71 0.79
N LEU A 424 0.76 26.65 1.13
CA LEU A 424 1.29 27.19 2.38
C LEU A 424 1.10 28.71 2.48
N LEU A 425 1.33 29.44 1.37
CA LEU A 425 1.09 30.87 1.28
C LEU A 425 -0.38 31.23 1.52
N LYS A 426 -1.29 30.45 0.93
CA LYS A 426 -2.74 30.66 1.09
C LYS A 426 -3.20 30.43 2.53
N HIS A 427 -2.60 29.44 3.24
CA HIS A 427 -2.98 29.13 4.62
C HIS A 427 -2.35 30.05 5.65
N PHE A 428 -1.09 30.42 5.47
CA PHE A 428 -0.28 31.05 6.50
C PHE A 428 0.29 32.42 6.10
N GLY A 429 0.10 32.86 4.86
CA GLY A 429 0.66 34.11 4.36
C GLY A 429 2.15 34.02 3.99
N GLU A 430 2.74 35.15 3.57
CA GLU A 430 4.13 35.19 3.06
C GLU A 430 5.20 34.83 4.10
N ASP A 431 4.91 35.01 5.38
CA ASP A 431 5.88 34.76 6.44
C ASP A 431 6.22 33.27 6.61
N VAL A 432 5.36 32.37 6.15
CA VAL A 432 5.64 30.91 6.19
C VAL A 432 6.86 30.53 5.38
N LEU A 433 7.17 31.25 4.30
CA LEU A 433 8.37 30.97 3.48
C LEU A 433 9.67 31.48 4.09
N LYS A 434 9.58 32.31 5.15
CA LYS A 434 10.73 32.91 5.84
C LYS A 434 11.15 32.15 7.10
N ILE A 435 10.36 31.15 7.52
CA ILE A 435 10.69 30.33 8.69
C ILE A 435 11.91 29.46 8.44
N GLU A 436 12.45 28.89 9.50
CA GLU A 436 13.59 27.96 9.41
C GLU A 436 13.35 26.86 8.38
N HIS A 437 14.37 26.54 7.60
CA HIS A 437 14.29 25.60 6.46
C HIS A 437 13.70 24.23 6.86
N ASN A 438 14.12 23.66 8.00
CA ASN A 438 13.59 22.37 8.47
C ASN A 438 12.11 22.44 8.84
N LYS A 439 11.66 23.54 9.45
CA LYS A 439 10.24 23.80 9.73
C LYS A 439 9.43 23.90 8.44
N LEU A 440 9.97 24.60 7.44
CA LEU A 440 9.33 24.71 6.12
C LEU A 440 9.20 23.36 5.42
N LEU A 441 10.24 22.52 5.45
CA LEU A 441 10.20 21.16 4.91
C LEU A 441 9.17 20.28 5.64
N ALA A 442 9.06 20.42 6.96
CA ALA A 442 8.05 19.71 7.75
C ALA A 442 6.62 20.11 7.36
N LEU A 443 6.36 21.42 7.18
CA LEU A 443 5.07 21.93 6.72
C LEU A 443 4.78 21.49 5.28
N ALA A 444 5.77 21.54 4.39
CA ALA A 444 5.64 21.08 3.01
C ALA A 444 5.33 19.59 2.92
N THR A 445 5.99 18.78 3.76
CA THR A 445 5.69 17.33 3.86
C THR A 445 4.28 17.11 4.38
N CYS A 446 3.86 17.85 5.41
CA CYS A 446 2.51 17.79 5.95
C CYS A 446 1.46 18.17 4.90
N ALA A 447 1.69 19.24 4.15
CA ALA A 447 0.82 19.69 3.06
C ALA A 447 0.67 18.63 1.97
N SER A 448 1.76 17.93 1.67
CA SER A 448 1.80 16.90 0.62
C SER A 448 1.16 15.58 1.04
N ASP A 449 1.42 15.14 2.28
CA ASP A 449 1.03 13.81 2.78
C ASP A 449 -0.30 13.85 3.55
N GLY A 450 -0.88 15.05 3.78
CA GLY A 450 -2.08 15.27 4.58
C GLY A 450 -1.81 15.34 6.08
N PHE A 451 -0.83 14.61 6.57
CA PHE A 451 -0.32 14.67 7.95
C PHE A 451 1.16 14.30 7.96
N VAL A 452 1.84 14.62 9.07
CA VAL A 452 3.23 14.23 9.26
C VAL A 452 3.44 13.59 10.63
N THR A 453 4.43 12.69 10.73
CA THR A 453 4.87 12.05 11.98
C THR A 453 6.36 12.31 12.20
N ASN A 454 6.83 12.16 13.44
CA ASN A 454 8.27 12.23 13.73
C ASN A 454 9.05 11.23 12.87
N ASN A 455 8.61 9.98 12.79
CA ASN A 455 9.23 8.95 11.96
C ASN A 455 9.32 9.39 10.48
N ARG A 456 8.25 9.96 9.93
CA ARG A 456 8.22 10.46 8.54
C ARG A 456 9.25 11.56 8.33
N LEU A 457 9.39 12.48 9.28
CA LEU A 457 10.34 13.59 9.19
C LEU A 457 11.82 13.16 9.36
N GLN A 458 12.11 12.05 10.04
CA GLN A 458 13.46 11.51 10.10
C GLN A 458 14.02 11.17 8.70
N PHE A 459 13.15 10.86 7.74
CA PHE A 459 13.54 10.63 6.34
C PHE A 459 13.68 11.95 5.55
N VAL A 460 12.92 12.98 5.93
CA VAL A 460 12.98 14.30 5.27
C VAL A 460 14.14 15.13 5.78
N LEU A 461 14.35 15.10 7.09
CA LEU A 461 15.32 15.95 7.78
C LEU A 461 16.57 15.15 8.18
N THR A 462 17.69 15.85 8.37
CA THR A 462 18.94 15.25 8.90
C THR A 462 19.05 15.40 10.41
N SER A 463 17.99 15.87 11.07
CA SER A 463 17.97 16.18 12.50
C SER A 463 17.75 14.92 13.35
N HIS A 464 18.26 14.95 14.59
CA HIS A 464 18.02 13.85 15.54
C HIS A 464 16.51 13.74 15.88
N PRO A 465 15.96 12.54 16.15
CA PRO A 465 14.54 12.34 16.45
C PRO A 465 13.98 13.23 17.55
N LYS A 466 14.80 13.56 18.56
CA LYS A 466 14.42 14.48 19.65
C LYS A 466 14.24 15.91 19.11
N ASP A 467 15.18 16.39 18.28
CA ASP A 467 15.10 17.74 17.71
C ASP A 467 13.89 17.89 16.80
N ILE A 468 13.51 16.81 16.08
CA ILE A 468 12.29 16.77 15.27
C ILE A 468 11.04 16.86 16.16
N THR A 469 11.03 16.17 17.31
CA THR A 469 9.91 16.26 18.26
C THR A 469 9.77 17.67 18.82
N ASP A 470 10.88 18.31 19.19
CA ASP A 470 10.89 19.67 19.72
C ASP A 470 10.44 20.67 18.64
N MET A 471 10.93 20.54 17.41
CA MET A 471 10.50 21.35 16.26
C MET A 471 9.00 21.18 15.94
N LEU A 472 8.45 19.96 15.99
CA LEU A 472 7.02 19.73 15.79
C LEU A 472 6.18 20.36 16.88
N ARG A 473 6.66 20.34 18.13
CA ARG A 473 6.01 21.03 19.25
C ARG A 473 6.03 22.55 19.04
N ASP A 474 7.16 23.10 18.61
CA ASP A 474 7.26 24.52 18.28
C ASP A 474 6.28 24.92 17.17
N LEU A 475 6.20 24.14 16.09
CA LEU A 475 5.22 24.37 15.02
C LEU A 475 3.77 24.32 15.49
N CYS A 476 3.46 23.49 16.50
CA CYS A 476 2.15 23.47 17.13
C CYS A 476 1.92 24.74 17.98
N GLN A 477 2.94 25.19 18.74
CA GLN A 477 2.85 26.41 19.55
C GLN A 477 2.75 27.68 18.68
N GLU A 478 3.45 27.70 17.57
CA GLU A 478 3.41 28.77 16.55
C GLU A 478 2.10 28.76 15.75
N GLY A 479 1.27 27.72 15.90
CA GLY A 479 -0.05 27.62 15.27
C GLY A 479 -0.05 27.13 13.83
N TYR A 480 1.05 26.60 13.33
CA TYR A 480 1.14 26.00 11.99
C TYR A 480 0.59 24.57 11.95
N LEU A 481 0.82 23.80 13.02
CA LEU A 481 0.39 22.40 13.10
C LEU A 481 -0.57 22.20 14.28
N SER A 482 -1.45 21.21 14.15
CA SER A 482 -2.23 20.64 15.25
C SER A 482 -1.80 19.20 15.47
N GLN A 483 -1.59 18.81 16.72
CA GLN A 483 -1.20 17.46 17.10
C GLN A 483 -2.44 16.57 17.28
N THR A 484 -2.37 15.31 16.85
CA THR A 484 -3.35 14.25 17.12
C THR A 484 -2.63 12.96 17.51
N GLY A 485 -3.14 12.26 18.52
CA GLY A 485 -2.53 11.04 19.06
C GLY A 485 -1.33 11.30 19.99
N PHE A 486 -0.82 10.21 20.60
CA PHE A 486 0.30 10.23 21.56
C PHE A 486 1.36 9.20 21.23
N GLY A 487 2.57 9.42 21.74
CA GLY A 487 3.68 8.49 21.64
C GLY A 487 4.20 8.33 20.22
N LYS A 488 4.60 7.10 19.84
CA LYS A 488 5.22 6.82 18.54
C LYS A 488 4.28 7.01 17.34
N GLY A 489 2.96 7.03 17.56
CA GLY A 489 1.94 7.19 16.51
C GLY A 489 1.41 8.61 16.35
N THR A 490 1.98 9.60 17.05
CA THR A 490 1.53 11.00 16.98
C THR A 490 1.57 11.53 15.55
N LYS A 491 0.43 12.06 15.09
CA LYS A 491 0.28 12.71 13.80
C LYS A 491 0.13 14.22 13.99
N TYR A 492 0.65 14.98 13.06
CA TYR A 492 0.56 16.44 13.04
C TYR A 492 -0.08 16.86 11.71
N LEU A 493 -1.08 17.74 11.78
CA LEU A 493 -1.83 18.23 10.63
C LEU A 493 -1.69 19.75 10.52
N LEU A 494 -1.81 20.29 9.30
CA LEU A 494 -1.85 21.74 9.10
C LEU A 494 -3.09 22.34 9.78
N THR A 495 -2.92 23.46 10.46
CA THR A 495 -4.05 24.27 10.96
C THR A 495 -4.67 25.06 9.82
N GLN A 496 -5.89 25.59 10.00
CA GLN A 496 -6.59 26.39 8.99
C GLN A 496 -6.11 27.86 8.86
N GLY A 497 -4.90 28.19 9.33
CA GLY A 497 -4.26 29.50 9.19
C GLY A 497 -4.12 30.30 10.49
N LEU A 498 -3.13 31.18 10.53
CA LEU A 498 -2.86 32.11 11.63
C LEU A 498 -3.94 33.21 11.65
N GLY A 499 -5.06 32.98 12.34
CA GLY A 499 -6.14 33.96 12.44
C GLY A 499 -7.53 33.37 12.64
N ALA A 500 -7.70 32.07 12.48
CA ALA A 500 -8.94 31.40 12.81
C ALA A 500 -9.06 31.21 14.33
N ASN A 501 -10.07 31.85 14.93
CA ASN A 501 -10.40 31.79 16.35
C ASN A 501 -10.28 30.35 16.91
N LYS A 502 -9.83 30.26 18.17
CA LYS A 502 -9.51 29.04 18.95
C LYS A 502 -10.63 28.00 19.14
N ASN A 503 -11.69 27.98 18.33
CA ASN A 503 -12.89 27.16 18.56
C ASN A 503 -13.41 26.42 17.33
N TYR A 504 -12.56 25.97 16.41
CA TYR A 504 -13.03 25.10 15.31
C TYR A 504 -12.27 23.78 15.27
N SER A 505 -13.03 22.68 15.32
CA SER A 505 -12.57 21.33 15.08
C SER A 505 -12.02 21.20 13.65
N VAL A 506 -10.76 20.80 13.53
CA VAL A 506 -10.06 20.64 12.25
C VAL A 506 -10.54 19.39 11.56
N GLN A 507 -11.25 19.53 10.44
CA GLN A 507 -11.32 18.47 9.43
C GLN A 507 -10.01 18.50 8.64
N GLY A 508 -9.27 17.40 8.64
CA GLY A 508 -8.01 17.27 7.91
C GLY A 508 -8.26 17.38 6.41
N ALA A 509 -7.93 18.52 5.81
CA ALA A 509 -7.91 18.68 4.38
C ALA A 509 -6.54 18.26 3.85
N SER A 510 -6.49 17.24 2.98
CA SER A 510 -5.29 16.89 2.23
C SER A 510 -5.17 17.78 0.98
N LEU A 511 -3.97 17.85 0.41
CA LEU A 511 -3.76 18.52 -0.89
C LEU A 511 -4.72 18.00 -1.98
N PHE A 512 -5.15 16.74 -1.87
CA PHE A 512 -6.12 16.10 -2.76
C PHE A 512 -7.54 16.67 -2.61
N ASP A 513 -7.95 17.09 -1.42
CA ASP A 513 -9.28 17.70 -1.19
C ASP A 513 -9.33 19.14 -1.71
N TYR A 514 -8.18 19.82 -1.77
CA TYR A 514 -8.07 21.21 -2.22
C TYR A 514 -7.90 21.38 -3.74
N VAL A 515 -7.20 20.44 -4.39
CA VAL A 515 -7.04 20.46 -5.86
C VAL A 515 -8.36 20.13 -6.58
N GLY A 516 -9.30 19.47 -5.89
CA GLY A 516 -10.65 19.18 -6.42
C GLY A 516 -11.62 20.36 -6.46
N SER A 517 -11.35 21.45 -5.71
CA SER A 517 -12.29 22.58 -5.57
C SER A 517 -11.94 23.82 -6.39
N SER A 518 -10.81 23.89 -7.07
CA SER A 518 -10.40 25.05 -7.87
C SER A 518 -9.85 24.66 -9.25
N THR A 519 -10.61 23.86 -10.00
CA THR A 519 -10.24 23.56 -11.37
C THR A 519 -11.36 23.86 -12.34
N ASP A 520 -11.29 25.02 -12.93
CA ASP A 520 -11.76 25.17 -14.31
C ASP A 520 -10.70 24.76 -15.33
N ASN A 521 -9.53 24.14 -14.96
CA ASN A 521 -8.50 23.77 -15.94
C ASN A 521 -7.50 22.69 -15.52
N LEU A 522 -7.86 21.71 -14.67
CA LEU A 522 -6.99 20.52 -14.51
C LEU A 522 -7.86 19.26 -14.42
N GLY A 523 -7.66 18.38 -15.39
CA GLY A 523 -8.45 17.16 -15.57
C GLY A 523 -8.45 16.26 -14.32
N SER A 524 -9.64 15.85 -13.93
CA SER A 524 -9.93 14.98 -12.80
C SER A 524 -9.13 13.66 -12.87
N PHE A 525 -8.20 13.47 -11.92
CA PHE A 525 -7.61 12.16 -11.65
C PHE A 525 -8.60 11.34 -10.82
N SER A 526 -9.27 10.41 -11.46
CA SER A 526 -10.01 9.33 -10.80
C SER A 526 -9.18 8.05 -10.90
N PRO A 527 -8.93 7.31 -9.80
CA PRO A 527 -8.27 6.02 -9.89
C PRO A 527 -9.20 5.01 -10.54
N TYR A 528 -8.80 4.48 -11.69
CA TYR A 528 -9.50 3.41 -12.38
C TYR A 528 -9.25 2.07 -11.70
N LEU A 529 -10.27 1.56 -11.04
CA LEU A 529 -10.44 0.13 -10.77
C LEU A 529 -11.11 -0.50 -12.00
N GLY A 530 -10.32 -1.14 -12.84
CA GLY A 530 -10.82 -2.04 -13.87
C GLY A 530 -11.07 -3.41 -13.28
N SER A 531 -12.33 -3.76 -13.08
CA SER A 531 -12.73 -5.15 -12.82
C SER A 531 -12.59 -5.96 -14.10
N PHE A 532 -11.70 -6.96 -14.10
CA PHE A 532 -11.71 -8.03 -15.08
C PHE A 532 -12.78 -9.05 -14.67
N SER A 533 -13.82 -9.17 -15.47
CA SER A 533 -14.68 -10.36 -15.48
C SER A 533 -14.18 -11.30 -16.58
N ASP A 534 -13.89 -12.53 -16.16
CA ASP A 534 -13.57 -13.67 -17.01
C ASP A 534 -14.62 -13.89 -18.08
N ASN A 535 -14.18 -14.08 -19.31
CA ASN A 535 -14.88 -14.88 -20.30
C ASN A 535 -13.86 -15.75 -21.06
N LEU A 536 -13.73 -16.96 -20.56
CA LEU A 536 -13.19 -18.11 -21.30
C LEU A 536 -14.32 -18.71 -22.14
N GLY A 537 -14.06 -18.95 -23.43
CA GLY A 537 -14.92 -19.82 -24.20
C GLY A 537 -14.73 -19.74 -25.71
N GLY A 538 -13.87 -20.62 -26.25
CA GLY A 538 -14.14 -21.45 -27.42
C GLY A 538 -14.10 -20.83 -28.80
N SER A 539 -13.03 -21.11 -29.55
CA SER A 539 -13.11 -21.37 -31.00
C SER A 539 -13.84 -22.71 -31.24
N PRO A 540 -14.48 -22.98 -32.41
CA PRO A 540 -13.78 -23.08 -33.68
C PRO A 540 -14.57 -22.71 -34.96
N ASP A 541 -13.80 -22.47 -36.03
CA ASP A 541 -14.04 -22.73 -37.47
C ASP A 541 -15.45 -22.73 -38.11
N ASN A 542 -15.69 -21.90 -39.08
CA ASN A 542 -15.69 -22.20 -40.53
C ASN A 542 -16.52 -21.23 -41.37
N GLN A 543 -15.86 -20.80 -42.43
CA GLN A 543 -16.31 -20.55 -43.82
C GLN A 543 -17.75 -20.08 -44.14
N GLY A 544 -17.80 -18.95 -44.83
CA GLY A 544 -18.57 -18.91 -46.09
C GLY A 544 -19.82 -18.03 -46.10
N GLY A 545 -19.82 -17.05 -46.99
CA GLY A 545 -21.03 -16.59 -47.69
C GLY A 545 -21.50 -15.18 -47.40
N SER A 546 -21.15 -14.31 -48.31
CA SER A 546 -21.87 -13.10 -48.82
C SER A 546 -23.27 -12.82 -48.26
N ASP A 547 -23.48 -11.62 -47.77
CA ASP A 547 -24.36 -10.59 -48.31
C ASP A 547 -24.55 -9.43 -47.31
N SER A 548 -24.26 -8.23 -47.74
CA SER A 548 -24.68 -7.00 -47.05
C SER A 548 -26.17 -6.75 -47.31
N PRO A 549 -26.95 -6.14 -46.43
CA PRO A 549 -26.85 -4.72 -46.17
C PRO A 549 -27.25 -4.27 -44.74
N GLY A 550 -26.88 -3.06 -44.36
CA GLY A 550 -27.51 -2.34 -43.25
C GLY A 550 -26.51 -1.74 -42.26
N LYS A 551 -26.05 -0.53 -42.59
CA LYS A 551 -25.39 0.34 -41.60
C LYS A 551 -26.37 0.72 -40.51
N GLU A 552 -26.23 0.19 -39.31
CA GLU A 552 -26.73 0.84 -38.10
C GLU A 552 -25.53 1.43 -37.33
N GLU A 553 -25.58 2.75 -37.15
CA GLU A 553 -24.66 3.55 -36.37
C GLU A 553 -24.63 3.05 -34.91
N ILE A 554 -23.52 2.46 -34.50
CA ILE A 554 -23.24 2.24 -33.09
C ILE A 554 -22.83 3.58 -32.48
N THR A 555 -23.81 4.34 -32.01
CA THR A 555 -23.60 5.53 -31.17
C THR A 555 -22.85 5.14 -29.89
N ARG A 556 -21.60 5.55 -29.81
CA ARG A 556 -20.80 5.51 -28.57
C ARG A 556 -21.57 6.26 -27.46
N ARG A 557 -22.10 5.55 -26.46
CA ARG A 557 -22.77 6.13 -25.30
C ARG A 557 -21.79 7.03 -24.55
N ARG A 558 -21.97 8.35 -24.64
CA ARG A 558 -21.32 9.35 -23.80
C ARG A 558 -21.64 9.03 -22.33
N ARG A 559 -20.63 9.05 -21.46
CA ARG A 559 -20.84 8.95 -20.00
C ARG A 559 -21.74 10.10 -19.56
N GLU A 560 -22.82 9.75 -18.86
CA GLU A 560 -23.77 10.67 -18.27
C GLU A 560 -23.07 11.51 -17.19
N LYS A 561 -23.23 12.83 -17.20
CA LYS A 561 -22.68 13.73 -16.17
C LYS A 561 -23.41 13.49 -14.84
N PRO A 562 -22.74 13.60 -13.67
CA PRO A 562 -23.36 13.38 -12.34
C PRO A 562 -24.63 14.21 -12.13
N GLU A 563 -24.64 15.45 -12.60
CA GLU A 563 -25.78 16.36 -12.51
C GLU A 563 -27.00 15.86 -13.29
N GLN A 564 -26.77 15.30 -14.47
CA GLN A 564 -27.85 14.72 -15.29
C GLN A 564 -28.44 13.48 -14.63
N LEU A 565 -27.62 12.69 -13.93
CA LEU A 565 -28.09 11.55 -13.17
C LEU A 565 -28.91 11.98 -11.94
N ARG A 566 -28.48 13.01 -11.21
CA ARG A 566 -29.22 13.59 -10.08
C ARG A 566 -30.61 14.08 -10.53
N GLN A 567 -30.70 14.83 -11.64
CA GLN A 567 -31.97 15.27 -12.20
C GLN A 567 -32.88 14.11 -12.63
N ARG A 568 -32.31 13.03 -13.18
CA ARG A 568 -33.07 11.84 -13.52
C ARG A 568 -33.62 11.12 -12.27
N ILE A 569 -32.84 11.08 -11.20
CA ILE A 569 -33.30 10.53 -9.91
C ILE A 569 -34.46 11.36 -9.39
N LEU A 570 -34.37 12.69 -9.32
CA LEU A 570 -35.45 13.57 -8.89
C LEU A 570 -36.74 13.35 -9.70
N LYS A 571 -36.62 13.30 -11.02
CA LYS A 571 -37.77 13.03 -11.92
C LYS A 571 -38.37 11.64 -11.75
N SER A 572 -37.58 10.67 -11.24
CA SER A 572 -38.03 9.28 -11.10
C SER A 572 -38.81 9.00 -9.82
N CYS A 573 -38.74 9.89 -8.82
CA CYS A 573 -39.34 9.74 -7.48
C CYS A 573 -40.20 10.95 -7.05
N PRO A 574 -41.28 11.29 -7.82
CA PRO A 574 -42.23 12.31 -7.37
C PRO A 574 -43.00 11.88 -6.12
N ASP A 575 -43.16 10.57 -5.92
CA ASP A 575 -43.75 9.93 -4.74
C ASP A 575 -42.73 9.03 -4.05
N PHE A 576 -43.03 8.56 -2.82
CA PHE A 576 -42.18 7.64 -2.08
C PHE A 576 -42.03 6.30 -2.79
N ILE A 577 -40.85 6.03 -3.35
CA ILE A 577 -40.51 4.76 -3.99
C ILE A 577 -39.23 4.15 -3.39
N PRO A 578 -39.10 2.81 -3.39
CA PRO A 578 -37.91 2.13 -2.88
C PRO A 578 -36.69 2.37 -3.81
N MET A 579 -35.48 2.29 -3.23
CA MET A 579 -34.24 2.47 -3.99
C MET A 579 -34.09 1.50 -5.16
N SER A 580 -34.62 0.28 -5.03
CA SER A 580 -34.62 -0.71 -6.11
C SER A 580 -35.41 -0.25 -7.36
N GLU A 581 -36.51 0.44 -7.14
CA GLU A 581 -37.32 1.00 -8.22
C GLU A 581 -36.64 2.23 -8.87
N ILE A 582 -36.01 3.09 -8.06
CA ILE A 582 -35.16 4.18 -8.57
C ILE A 582 -34.07 3.60 -9.46
N ALA A 583 -33.39 2.54 -9.02
CA ALA A 583 -32.32 1.87 -9.75
C ALA A 583 -32.78 1.34 -11.12
N GLN A 584 -33.97 0.75 -11.18
CA GLN A 584 -34.59 0.29 -12.44
C GLN A 584 -34.91 1.46 -13.38
N LYS A 585 -35.54 2.54 -12.87
CA LYS A 585 -35.93 3.72 -13.66
C LYS A 585 -34.72 4.44 -14.24
N VAL A 586 -33.64 4.60 -13.47
CA VAL A 586 -32.41 5.26 -13.94
C VAL A 586 -31.39 4.29 -14.58
N LYS A 587 -31.69 2.99 -14.65
CA LYS A 587 -30.84 1.94 -15.24
C LYS A 587 -29.40 1.94 -14.66
N LYS A 588 -29.29 1.98 -13.33
CA LYS A 588 -28.02 1.98 -12.59
C LYS A 588 -28.03 0.89 -11.51
N ASN A 589 -26.82 0.45 -11.09
CA ASN A 589 -26.67 -0.53 -10.02
C ASN A 589 -27.07 0.08 -8.67
N LEU A 590 -27.70 -0.72 -7.79
CA LEU A 590 -28.13 -0.33 -6.45
C LEU A 590 -26.95 0.20 -5.59
N THR A 591 -25.82 -0.49 -5.59
CA THR A 591 -24.63 -0.12 -4.83
C THR A 591 -24.09 1.23 -5.26
N TYR A 592 -24.10 1.51 -6.57
CA TYR A 592 -23.65 2.80 -7.11
C TYR A 592 -24.60 3.94 -6.73
N LEU A 593 -25.91 3.70 -6.69
CA LEU A 593 -26.93 4.70 -6.36
C LEU A 593 -26.98 5.00 -4.86
N GLN A 594 -26.59 4.07 -4.01
CA GLN A 594 -26.70 4.22 -2.55
C GLN A 594 -25.94 5.46 -2.05
N GLY A 595 -24.70 5.68 -2.52
CA GLY A 595 -23.94 6.89 -2.19
C GLY A 595 -24.57 8.17 -2.72
N ILE A 596 -25.06 8.14 -3.96
CA ILE A 596 -25.68 9.32 -4.60
C ILE A 596 -26.98 9.70 -3.91
N ILE A 597 -27.86 8.75 -3.60
CA ILE A 597 -29.12 8.98 -2.90
C ILE A 597 -28.87 9.50 -1.48
N SER A 598 -27.87 8.96 -0.78
CA SER A 598 -27.49 9.45 0.56
C SER A 598 -27.00 10.90 0.52
N ALA A 599 -26.19 11.25 -0.48
CA ALA A 599 -25.76 12.64 -0.70
C ALA A 599 -26.94 13.55 -1.03
N MET A 600 -27.84 13.12 -1.91
CA MET A 600 -29.03 13.93 -2.28
C MET A 600 -30.00 14.13 -1.10
N VAL A 601 -30.06 13.18 -0.15
CA VAL A 601 -30.82 13.36 1.09
C VAL A 601 -30.12 14.37 2.02
N ALA A 602 -28.80 14.30 2.10
CA ALA A 602 -28.02 15.26 2.90
C ALA A 602 -28.09 16.70 2.31
N ASP A 603 -28.12 16.79 0.98
CA ASP A 603 -28.29 18.05 0.24
C ASP A 603 -29.74 18.59 0.27
N GLY A 604 -30.68 17.89 0.93
CA GLY A 604 -32.09 18.30 1.04
C GLY A 604 -32.88 18.17 -0.28
N LEU A 605 -32.38 17.42 -1.25
CA LEU A 605 -33.03 17.19 -2.55
C LEU A 605 -34.00 16.00 -2.52
N LEU A 606 -33.79 15.06 -1.62
CA LEU A 606 -34.64 13.91 -1.38
C LEU A 606 -35.00 13.78 0.09
N GLU A 607 -36.22 13.39 0.39
CA GLU A 607 -36.62 13.01 1.74
C GLU A 607 -36.78 11.49 1.89
N ARG A 608 -36.58 11.02 3.13
CA ARG A 608 -36.79 9.61 3.53
C ARG A 608 -38.16 9.42 4.13
N LYS A 609 -38.81 8.35 3.79
CA LYS A 609 -40.08 7.97 4.43
C LYS A 609 -39.94 7.65 5.91
N TYR A 610 -38.80 7.10 6.30
CA TYR A 610 -38.45 6.81 7.70
C TYR A 610 -37.14 7.53 8.04
N PRO A 611 -37.19 8.83 8.35
CA PRO A 611 -35.98 9.62 8.60
C PRO A 611 -35.22 9.19 9.85
N GLU A 612 -35.95 8.75 10.90
CA GLU A 612 -35.37 8.31 12.18
C GLU A 612 -34.62 6.96 12.08
N ILE A 613 -34.86 6.17 11.03
CA ILE A 613 -34.24 4.86 10.82
C ILE A 613 -33.73 4.78 9.38
N PRO A 614 -32.56 5.35 9.08
CA PRO A 614 -32.01 5.38 7.71
C PRO A 614 -31.88 4.01 7.02
N THR A 615 -31.69 2.94 7.81
CA THR A 615 -31.53 1.55 7.34
C THR A 615 -32.82 0.75 7.41
N HIS A 616 -33.99 1.40 7.51
CA HIS A 616 -35.26 0.70 7.60
C HIS A 616 -35.48 -0.23 6.40
N PRO A 617 -35.91 -1.51 6.57
CA PRO A 617 -36.06 -2.47 5.46
C PRO A 617 -36.99 -1.99 4.34
N ASN A 618 -38.01 -1.20 4.68
CA ASN A 618 -38.97 -0.61 3.74
C ASN A 618 -38.71 0.87 3.46
N GLN A 619 -37.43 1.30 3.52
CA GLN A 619 -37.07 2.69 3.25
C GLN A 619 -37.43 3.08 1.81
N GLN A 620 -38.02 4.27 1.66
CA GLN A 620 -38.43 4.88 0.40
C GLN A 620 -37.98 6.34 0.35
N TYR A 621 -37.86 6.86 -0.86
CA TYR A 621 -37.35 8.20 -1.11
C TYR A 621 -38.29 8.96 -2.04
N ARG A 622 -38.46 10.27 -1.77
CA ARG A 622 -39.25 11.18 -2.59
C ARG A 622 -38.46 12.49 -2.83
N ALA A 623 -38.60 13.08 -4.01
CA ALA A 623 -38.07 14.41 -4.28
C ALA A 623 -38.84 15.48 -3.49
N TYR A 624 -38.13 16.47 -2.92
CA TYR A 624 -38.81 17.62 -2.33
C TYR A 624 -39.57 18.40 -3.41
N PRO A 625 -40.82 18.85 -3.14
CA PRO A 625 -41.57 19.72 -4.06
C PRO A 625 -40.83 21.02 -4.32
N GLU A 626 -40.84 21.51 -5.57
CA GLU A 626 -40.18 22.77 -5.97
C GLU A 626 -40.75 24.02 -5.28
N ASP A 627 -41.90 23.92 -4.62
CA ASP A 627 -42.61 25.07 -3.99
C ASP A 627 -42.21 25.33 -2.53
N GLU A 628 -41.24 24.60 -1.93
CA GLU A 628 -40.76 24.76 -0.56
C GLU A 628 -39.23 25.02 -0.45
N GLN A 629 -38.57 25.46 -1.55
CA GLN A 629 -37.17 25.86 -1.56
C GLN A 629 -36.96 27.35 -1.36
#